data_6d2c1d3b1beb717caefe5fa9e3016330
#
_entry.id   6d2c1d3b1beb717caefe5fa9e3016330
#
_cell.length_a   1.000
_cell.length_b   1.000
_cell.length_c   1.000
_cell.angle_alpha   90.00
_cell.angle_beta   90.00
_cell.angle_gamma   90.00
#
_symmetry.space_group_name_H-M   'P 1'
#
loop_
_entity.id
_entity.type
_entity.pdbx_description
1 polymer ?
#
loop_
_entity_poly.entity_id
_entity_poly.type
_entity_poly.pdbx_seq_one_letter_code
_entity_poly.pdbx_strand_id
1 'polypeptide(L)'
;DTPATGADDGTDPGGTPPSVLDEAALTETKANPETEDPEDLAENETWKNFVTITCGETIEVENSDESDMSVSVSGTNITVTSSKKMVLTLRGTLNGSVLVTKPDGKLKLVLDGVTIRSQSGPAINLQTEKRVFVEVADGTANSLTDGAEHPTMPDGSKTKAALFSEEQMIFSGNGTLSVTGNHSHAIASDDYLRFWSGTYVLGAVDDGLRANDAIIVDGGSIEAEAGSDGMECERGYVVFNGGKAELNATDCGIKTSTAETYDPYIDVLNGMIGITAGDDGLKSQSDIRVRGGCIQAEAANNGIKAAGTISVSDGYVFAKSSGNDAFDADGGIAVSGGTAVALASSSDGAAFNANAAGFSVAGGMIAAGANTETAPADSSAQCSLLYDNTNRNALFRIENENGEEVLTMRYDATYGKLLFSAPGLVSGESYSL
;
A
#
# COMPACT_ATOMS: atom_id res chain seq x y z
N ASP A 1 51.40 -4.36 -9.90
CA ASP A 1 50.29 -3.94 -10.75
C ASP A 1 49.10 -4.82 -10.42
N THR A 2 48.23 -4.30 -9.56
CA THR A 2 46.94 -4.89 -9.22
C THR A 2 45.89 -4.23 -10.14
N PRO A 3 45.05 -5.00 -10.86
CA PRO A 3 43.99 -4.40 -11.65
C PRO A 3 42.92 -3.81 -10.70
N ALA A 4 42.53 -2.59 -10.98
CA ALA A 4 41.43 -1.95 -10.34
C ALA A 4 40.14 -2.76 -10.61
N THR A 5 39.46 -3.17 -9.53
CA THR A 5 38.11 -3.69 -9.61
C THR A 5 37.18 -2.55 -9.95
N GLY A 6 36.75 -2.48 -11.22
CA GLY A 6 35.68 -1.62 -11.63
C GLY A 6 34.40 -1.98 -10.85
N ALA A 7 33.78 -1.01 -10.26
CA ALA A 7 32.46 -1.15 -9.68
C ALA A 7 31.49 -1.57 -10.81
N ASP A 8 30.89 -2.73 -10.67
CA ASP A 8 29.78 -3.19 -11.53
C ASP A 8 28.53 -2.41 -11.10
N ASP A 9 28.25 -1.31 -11.80
CA ASP A 9 27.08 -0.46 -11.59
C ASP A 9 25.92 -0.86 -12.52
N GLY A 10 25.77 -2.17 -12.67
CA GLY A 10 24.68 -2.73 -13.45
C GLY A 10 23.39 -2.76 -12.66
N THR A 11 22.43 -1.94 -13.05
CA THR A 11 21.04 -2.10 -12.61
C THR A 11 20.56 -3.50 -12.99
N ASP A 12 20.32 -4.36 -12.00
CA ASP A 12 19.80 -5.72 -12.18
C ASP A 12 18.27 -5.66 -12.34
N PRO A 13 17.68 -6.02 -13.48
CA PRO A 13 16.23 -6.07 -13.65
C PRO A 13 15.59 -7.33 -13.02
N GLY A 14 16.34 -8.08 -12.24
CA GLY A 14 15.86 -9.21 -11.45
C GLY A 14 15.02 -8.84 -10.23
N GLY A 15 14.30 -7.72 -10.25
CA GLY A 15 13.33 -7.35 -9.21
C GLY A 15 13.92 -6.69 -7.96
N THR A 16 15.24 -6.52 -7.88
CA THR A 16 15.83 -5.77 -6.76
C THR A 16 16.03 -4.30 -7.18
N PRO A 17 15.54 -3.32 -6.40
CA PRO A 17 15.84 -1.92 -6.67
C PRO A 17 17.34 -1.70 -6.79
N PRO A 18 17.78 -0.69 -7.56
CA PRO A 18 19.19 -0.34 -7.60
C PRO A 18 19.73 -0.22 -6.18
N SER A 19 20.89 -0.81 -5.90
CA SER A 19 21.53 -0.82 -4.57
C SER A 19 21.90 0.58 -4.02
N VAL A 20 21.45 1.63 -4.68
CA VAL A 20 21.73 3.05 -4.42
C VAL A 20 20.47 3.79 -3.95
N LEU A 21 19.28 3.13 -3.85
CA LEU A 21 18.09 3.78 -3.32
C LEU A 21 18.25 4.01 -1.81
N ASP A 22 18.19 5.26 -1.40
CA ASP A 22 18.20 5.63 0.01
C ASP A 22 16.83 5.31 0.63
N GLU A 23 16.74 4.18 1.33
CA GLU A 23 15.51 3.74 1.98
C GLU A 23 14.94 4.81 2.91
N ALA A 24 15.79 5.55 3.64
CA ALA A 24 15.34 6.59 4.54
C ALA A 24 14.67 7.74 3.77
N ALA A 25 15.23 8.14 2.62
CA ALA A 25 14.64 9.17 1.77
C ALA A 25 13.33 8.70 1.11
N LEU A 26 13.25 7.41 0.74
CA LEU A 26 12.05 6.84 0.12
C LEU A 26 10.91 6.63 1.11
N THR A 27 11.21 6.39 2.39
CA THR A 27 10.18 6.20 3.43
C THR A 27 9.81 7.50 4.15
N GLU A 28 10.50 8.62 3.86
CA GLU A 28 10.20 9.92 4.43
C GLU A 28 8.82 10.41 3.97
N THR A 29 8.01 10.92 4.92
CA THR A 29 6.71 11.50 4.60
C THR A 29 6.86 12.78 3.77
N LYS A 30 6.20 12.83 2.63
CA LYS A 30 6.07 14.04 1.81
C LYS A 30 4.76 14.75 2.11
N ALA A 31 4.81 16.08 2.20
CA ALA A 31 3.61 16.87 2.37
C ALA A 31 2.67 16.71 1.18
N ASN A 32 1.42 16.41 1.45
CA ASN A 32 0.38 16.25 0.44
C ASN A 32 -0.86 17.06 0.81
N PRO A 33 -1.05 18.25 0.23
CA PRO A 33 -2.22 19.07 0.52
C PRO A 33 -3.57 18.41 0.20
N GLU A 34 -3.58 17.40 -0.68
CA GLU A 34 -4.80 16.67 -1.05
C GLU A 34 -5.30 15.74 0.08
N THR A 35 -4.39 15.33 0.99
CA THR A 35 -4.71 14.44 2.13
C THR A 35 -4.48 15.11 3.48
N GLU A 36 -4.14 16.41 3.52
CA GLU A 36 -3.92 17.13 4.78
C GLU A 36 -5.24 17.36 5.52
N ASP A 37 -5.33 16.82 6.73
CA ASP A 37 -6.45 17.08 7.65
C ASP A 37 -5.87 17.33 9.06
N PRO A 38 -5.95 18.59 9.56
CA PRO A 38 -5.50 18.92 10.90
C PRO A 38 -6.26 18.19 12.02
N GLU A 39 -7.45 17.67 11.72
CA GLU A 39 -8.22 16.88 12.68
C GLU A 39 -7.66 15.45 12.84
N ASP A 40 -6.78 14.99 11.98
CA ASP A 40 -6.07 13.71 12.10
C ASP A 40 -4.87 13.73 13.06
N LEU A 41 -4.60 14.88 13.66
CA LEU A 41 -3.52 15.06 14.61
C LEU A 41 -4.02 14.92 16.04
N ALA A 42 -3.69 13.82 16.71
CA ALA A 42 -4.12 13.56 18.09
C ALA A 42 -3.63 14.60 19.09
N GLU A 43 -2.49 15.26 18.80
CA GLU A 43 -1.93 16.36 19.61
C GLU A 43 -2.76 17.64 19.54
N ASN A 44 -3.60 17.81 18.53
CA ASN A 44 -4.55 18.93 18.46
C ASN A 44 -5.74 18.75 19.41
N GLU A 45 -5.85 17.59 20.07
CA GLU A 45 -6.92 17.24 20.97
C GLU A 45 -6.52 17.39 22.43
N THR A 46 -7.46 17.85 23.26
CA THR A 46 -7.29 17.87 24.72
C THR A 46 -8.04 16.70 25.34
N TRP A 47 -7.32 15.80 25.98
CA TRP A 47 -7.85 14.62 26.64
C TRP A 47 -8.01 14.86 28.15
N LYS A 48 -9.17 14.50 28.71
CA LYS A 48 -9.47 14.71 30.14
C LYS A 48 -9.97 13.44 30.83
N ASN A 49 -10.53 12.51 30.08
CA ASN A 49 -11.09 11.28 30.62
C ASN A 49 -10.19 10.11 30.21
N PHE A 50 -9.76 9.32 31.18
CA PHE A 50 -8.83 8.24 30.98
C PHE A 50 -9.38 6.96 31.59
N VAL A 51 -9.35 5.87 30.83
CA VAL A 51 -9.65 4.52 31.30
C VAL A 51 -8.48 3.63 30.95
N THR A 52 -7.95 2.94 31.94
CA THR A 52 -6.94 1.89 31.72
C THR A 52 -7.53 0.55 32.09
N ILE A 53 -7.46 -0.42 31.19
CA ILE A 53 -7.91 -1.80 31.41
C ILE A 53 -6.69 -2.69 31.33
N THR A 54 -6.36 -3.33 32.44
CA THR A 54 -5.29 -4.30 32.53
C THR A 54 -5.90 -5.70 32.54
N CYS A 55 -5.67 -6.46 31.50
CA CYS A 55 -6.19 -7.81 31.29
C CYS A 55 -5.21 -8.86 31.82
N GLY A 56 -5.73 -9.87 32.52
CA GLY A 56 -4.95 -10.94 33.09
C GLY A 56 -5.87 -12.04 33.64
N GLU A 57 -5.46 -12.70 34.74
CA GLU A 57 -6.33 -13.62 35.48
C GLU A 57 -7.59 -12.89 36.01
N THR A 58 -7.44 -11.61 36.30
CA THR A 58 -8.51 -10.66 36.63
C THR A 58 -8.44 -9.50 35.68
N ILE A 59 -9.59 -8.86 35.42
CA ILE A 59 -9.65 -7.61 34.64
C ILE A 59 -9.70 -6.47 35.64
N GLU A 60 -8.66 -5.64 35.62
CA GLU A 60 -8.54 -4.45 36.47
C GLU A 60 -8.89 -3.21 35.65
N VAL A 61 -9.71 -2.33 36.21
CA VAL A 61 -10.18 -1.10 35.55
C VAL A 61 -9.81 0.09 36.42
N GLU A 62 -9.00 0.97 35.87
CA GLU A 62 -8.70 2.28 36.44
C GLU A 62 -9.41 3.35 35.62
N ASN A 63 -10.18 4.22 36.29
CA ASN A 63 -11.01 5.23 35.65
C ASN A 63 -10.82 6.59 36.31
N SER A 64 -10.59 7.66 35.54
CA SER A 64 -10.38 9.01 36.07
C SER A 64 -11.69 9.76 36.42
N ASP A 65 -12.82 9.38 35.81
CA ASP A 65 -14.14 9.96 36.05
C ASP A 65 -15.23 8.90 35.81
N GLU A 66 -15.93 8.52 36.87
CA GLU A 66 -16.95 7.47 36.81
C GLU A 66 -18.33 7.99 36.33
N SER A 67 -18.53 9.30 36.21
CA SER A 67 -19.88 9.86 36.03
C SER A 67 -20.47 9.67 34.63
N ASP A 68 -19.61 9.54 33.59
CA ASP A 68 -20.03 9.48 32.17
C ASP A 68 -19.41 8.35 31.39
N MET A 69 -18.73 7.44 32.09
CA MET A 69 -18.09 6.27 31.51
C MET A 69 -18.48 5.01 32.27
N SER A 70 -18.75 3.95 31.57
CA SER A 70 -18.98 2.65 32.17
C SER A 70 -18.15 1.58 31.49
N VAL A 71 -17.56 0.71 32.31
CA VAL A 71 -16.89 -0.51 31.84
C VAL A 71 -17.65 -1.68 32.43
N SER A 72 -18.21 -2.50 31.59
CA SER A 72 -18.87 -3.74 31.97
C SER A 72 -18.08 -4.95 31.48
N VAL A 73 -17.95 -5.96 32.33
CA VAL A 73 -17.24 -7.19 32.03
C VAL A 73 -18.25 -8.34 32.13
N SER A 74 -18.44 -9.06 31.03
CA SER A 74 -19.30 -10.24 30.97
C SER A 74 -18.46 -11.45 30.52
N GLY A 75 -18.09 -12.29 31.50
CA GLY A 75 -17.07 -13.30 31.27
C GLY A 75 -15.72 -12.67 30.93
N THR A 76 -15.26 -12.86 29.71
CA THR A 76 -14.03 -12.26 29.19
C THR A 76 -14.29 -11.13 28.18
N ASN A 77 -15.55 -10.79 27.90
CA ASN A 77 -15.89 -9.71 26.99
C ASN A 77 -16.07 -8.41 27.76
N ILE A 78 -15.42 -7.36 27.27
CA ILE A 78 -15.40 -6.04 27.88
C ILE A 78 -16.21 -5.10 27.00
N THR A 79 -17.14 -4.38 27.58
CA THR A 79 -17.85 -3.29 26.91
C THR A 79 -17.53 -1.97 27.60
N VAL A 80 -17.03 -1.01 26.84
CA VAL A 80 -16.76 0.35 27.28
C VAL A 80 -17.79 1.26 26.63
N THR A 81 -18.52 2.02 27.44
CA THR A 81 -19.47 3.02 26.98
C THR A 81 -19.11 4.37 27.55
N SER A 82 -19.08 5.39 26.73
CA SER A 82 -18.78 6.76 27.17
C SER A 82 -19.62 7.76 26.39
N SER A 83 -20.11 8.80 27.09
CA SER A 83 -20.72 9.98 26.45
C SER A 83 -19.69 11.11 26.21
N LYS A 84 -18.41 10.88 26.49
CA LYS A 84 -17.37 11.89 26.39
C LYS A 84 -16.16 11.41 25.58
N LYS A 85 -15.43 12.39 25.07
CA LYS A 85 -14.09 12.17 24.52
C LYS A 85 -13.18 11.55 25.59
N MET A 86 -12.48 10.45 25.25
CA MET A 86 -11.72 9.66 26.20
C MET A 86 -10.45 9.05 25.60
N VAL A 87 -9.52 8.68 26.49
CA VAL A 87 -8.41 7.79 26.20
C VAL A 87 -8.70 6.43 26.86
N LEU A 88 -8.69 5.38 26.06
CA LEU A 88 -8.78 3.99 26.51
C LEU A 88 -7.43 3.32 26.32
N THR A 89 -6.78 2.93 27.42
CA THR A 89 -5.53 2.17 27.38
C THR A 89 -5.80 0.71 27.68
N LEU A 90 -5.32 -0.18 26.81
CA LEU A 90 -5.45 -1.64 26.95
C LEU A 90 -4.07 -2.28 27.16
N ARG A 91 -3.96 -3.14 28.19
CA ARG A 91 -2.73 -3.86 28.57
C ARG A 91 -3.00 -5.33 28.87
N GLY A 92 -1.96 -6.16 28.76
CA GLY A 92 -1.96 -7.53 29.20
C GLY A 92 -2.69 -8.48 28.24
N THR A 93 -3.23 -9.59 28.73
CA THR A 93 -3.79 -10.67 27.88
C THR A 93 -5.27 -10.88 28.17
N LEU A 94 -6.08 -10.81 27.12
CA LEU A 94 -7.52 -11.05 27.14
C LEU A 94 -7.89 -12.20 26.18
N ASN A 95 -8.49 -13.27 26.70
CA ASN A 95 -9.14 -14.28 25.88
C ASN A 95 -10.63 -13.96 25.73
N GLY A 96 -10.94 -12.92 24.99
CA GLY A 96 -12.26 -12.33 24.84
C GLY A 96 -12.22 -11.19 23.85
N SER A 97 -13.13 -10.24 23.94
CA SER A 97 -13.26 -9.11 23.03
C SER A 97 -13.46 -7.78 23.76
N VAL A 98 -13.16 -6.69 23.07
CA VAL A 98 -13.42 -5.33 23.54
C VAL A 98 -14.39 -4.66 22.57
N LEU A 99 -15.52 -4.22 23.09
CA LEU A 99 -16.50 -3.41 22.39
C LEU A 99 -16.50 -2.01 22.98
N VAL A 100 -16.31 -1.00 22.15
CA VAL A 100 -16.49 0.41 22.54
C VAL A 100 -17.73 0.95 21.87
N THR A 101 -18.68 1.47 22.66
CA THR A 101 -19.96 1.98 22.15
C THR A 101 -20.17 3.43 22.52
N LYS A 102 -20.64 4.22 21.54
CA LYS A 102 -21.17 5.57 21.68
C LYS A 102 -20.33 6.55 22.52
N PRO A 103 -19.05 6.76 22.24
CA PRO A 103 -18.48 8.01 22.68
C PRO A 103 -19.09 9.15 21.84
N ASP A 104 -19.77 10.12 22.49
CA ASP A 104 -20.19 11.38 21.87
C ASP A 104 -18.99 12.25 21.45
N GLY A 105 -17.80 11.75 21.65
CA GLY A 105 -16.54 12.41 21.36
C GLY A 105 -15.52 11.47 20.74
N LYS A 106 -14.43 12.05 20.27
CA LYS A 106 -13.30 11.30 19.72
C LYS A 106 -12.74 10.32 20.75
N LEU A 107 -12.28 9.16 20.27
CA LEU A 107 -11.63 8.13 21.07
C LEU A 107 -10.13 8.12 20.75
N LYS A 108 -9.29 8.04 21.80
CA LYS A 108 -7.90 7.61 21.66
C LYS A 108 -7.75 6.22 22.27
N LEU A 109 -7.51 5.22 21.45
CA LEU A 109 -7.21 3.85 21.85
C LEU A 109 -5.70 3.67 21.93
N VAL A 110 -5.17 3.37 23.11
CA VAL A 110 -3.75 3.10 23.33
C VAL A 110 -3.56 1.61 23.53
N LEU A 111 -2.83 0.98 22.63
CA LEU A 111 -2.42 -0.42 22.71
C LEU A 111 -1.04 -0.47 23.36
N ASP A 112 -0.98 -0.87 24.64
CA ASP A 112 0.21 -0.82 25.48
C ASP A 112 0.60 -2.22 25.98
N GLY A 113 1.09 -3.06 25.07
CA GLY A 113 1.46 -4.44 25.35
C GLY A 113 0.24 -5.34 25.55
N VAL A 114 -0.80 -5.14 24.75
CA VAL A 114 -2.04 -5.93 24.82
C VAL A 114 -2.04 -7.10 23.84
N THR A 115 -2.53 -8.25 24.31
CA THR A 115 -2.87 -9.41 23.47
C THR A 115 -4.33 -9.75 23.66
N ILE A 116 -5.12 -9.69 22.58
CA ILE A 116 -6.55 -10.02 22.59
C ILE A 116 -6.80 -11.18 21.62
N ARG A 117 -7.46 -12.21 22.12
CA ARG A 117 -7.90 -13.36 21.32
C ARG A 117 -9.40 -13.54 21.50
N SER A 118 -10.17 -13.11 20.52
CA SER A 118 -11.62 -13.34 20.50
C SER A 118 -11.92 -14.75 20.01
N GLN A 119 -12.91 -15.39 20.62
CA GLN A 119 -13.43 -16.69 20.19
C GLN A 119 -14.54 -16.53 19.17
N SER A 120 -15.21 -15.37 19.16
CA SER A 120 -16.32 -15.05 18.27
C SER A 120 -16.43 -13.52 18.15
N GLY A 121 -16.55 -13.02 16.94
CA GLY A 121 -16.54 -11.60 16.65
C GLY A 121 -15.15 -10.99 16.66
N PRO A 122 -15.04 -9.66 16.46
CA PRO A 122 -13.80 -8.91 16.47
C PRO A 122 -13.02 -9.06 17.78
N ALA A 123 -11.70 -8.90 17.72
CA ALA A 123 -10.91 -8.67 18.92
C ALA A 123 -11.25 -7.32 19.54
N ILE A 124 -11.31 -6.28 18.70
CA ILE A 124 -11.74 -4.92 19.08
C ILE A 124 -12.78 -4.42 18.07
N ASN A 125 -13.93 -3.99 18.59
CA ASN A 125 -15.03 -3.41 17.82
C ASN A 125 -15.30 -1.98 18.30
N LEU A 126 -15.15 -0.99 17.44
CA LEU A 126 -15.27 0.43 17.73
C LEU A 126 -16.53 0.98 17.06
N GLN A 127 -17.64 0.96 17.81
CA GLN A 127 -18.93 1.48 17.40
C GLN A 127 -19.02 2.97 17.83
N THR A 128 -18.25 3.82 17.15
CA THR A 128 -18.10 5.23 17.46
C THR A 128 -18.80 6.09 16.39
N GLU A 129 -19.16 7.32 16.73
CA GLU A 129 -19.72 8.30 15.78
C GLU A 129 -18.70 9.40 15.45
N LYS A 130 -17.45 9.19 15.86
CA LYS A 130 -16.35 10.14 15.71
C LYS A 130 -15.04 9.42 15.51
N ARG A 131 -14.10 10.14 14.96
CA ARG A 131 -12.71 9.74 14.67
C ARG A 131 -12.04 9.02 15.84
N VAL A 132 -11.36 7.93 15.55
CA VAL A 132 -10.58 7.13 16.48
C VAL A 132 -9.09 7.30 16.21
N PHE A 133 -8.33 7.68 17.21
CA PHE A 133 -6.87 7.66 17.19
C PHE A 133 -6.39 6.36 17.82
N VAL A 134 -5.65 5.55 17.07
CA VAL A 134 -5.06 4.29 17.55
C VAL A 134 -3.56 4.51 17.76
N GLU A 135 -3.14 4.60 19.00
CA GLU A 135 -1.73 4.68 19.36
C GLU A 135 -1.18 3.30 19.69
N VAL A 136 -0.19 2.85 18.92
CA VAL A 136 0.61 1.67 19.24
C VAL A 136 1.79 2.13 20.09
N ALA A 137 1.70 1.94 21.41
CA ALA A 137 2.62 2.54 22.35
C ALA A 137 4.08 2.13 22.07
N ASP A 138 4.98 3.09 22.19
CA ASP A 138 6.39 2.93 21.83
C ASP A 138 7.05 1.75 22.55
N GLY A 139 7.76 0.92 21.79
CA GLY A 139 8.50 -0.22 22.30
C GLY A 139 7.63 -1.40 22.76
N THR A 140 6.31 -1.35 22.53
CA THR A 140 5.39 -2.44 22.84
C THR A 140 5.13 -3.33 21.65
N ALA A 141 4.77 -4.59 21.94
CA ALA A 141 4.24 -5.54 20.98
C ALA A 141 2.78 -5.86 21.34
N ASN A 142 1.89 -5.65 20.40
CA ASN A 142 0.46 -5.85 20.56
C ASN A 142 -0.05 -6.90 19.57
N SER A 143 -1.06 -7.68 19.96
CA SER A 143 -1.61 -8.73 19.11
C SER A 143 -3.12 -8.81 19.24
N LEU A 144 -3.81 -8.77 18.09
CA LEU A 144 -5.25 -8.90 17.99
C LEU A 144 -5.60 -10.08 17.08
N THR A 145 -6.47 -10.95 17.55
CA THR A 145 -6.96 -12.10 16.77
C THR A 145 -8.45 -12.21 16.98
N ASP A 146 -9.23 -12.25 15.92
CA ASP A 146 -10.68 -12.42 15.96
C ASP A 146 -11.09 -13.89 15.96
N GLY A 147 -12.38 -14.11 16.18
CA GLY A 147 -13.02 -15.43 15.97
C GLY A 147 -13.33 -15.65 14.48
N ALA A 148 -13.34 -16.92 14.06
CA ALA A 148 -13.73 -17.29 12.70
C ALA A 148 -15.20 -16.98 12.37
N GLU A 149 -16.04 -16.78 13.38
CA GLU A 149 -17.44 -16.44 13.23
C GLU A 149 -17.71 -15.04 13.82
N HIS A 150 -18.30 -14.15 13.03
CA HIS A 150 -18.76 -12.84 13.48
C HIS A 150 -20.30 -12.82 13.60
N PRO A 151 -20.85 -12.81 14.81
CA PRO A 151 -22.27 -12.67 15.02
C PRO A 151 -22.78 -11.33 14.50
N THR A 152 -23.99 -11.33 13.91
CA THR A 152 -24.67 -10.08 13.57
C THR A 152 -24.91 -9.27 14.84
N MET A 153 -24.61 -7.99 14.81
CA MET A 153 -24.84 -7.08 15.91
C MET A 153 -26.35 -6.90 16.19
N PRO A 154 -26.76 -6.48 17.40
CA PRO A 154 -28.17 -6.32 17.73
C PRO A 154 -28.94 -5.35 16.83
N ASP A 155 -28.28 -4.38 16.21
CA ASP A 155 -28.82 -3.45 15.24
C ASP A 155 -28.89 -3.99 13.80
N GLY A 156 -28.41 -5.22 13.59
CA GLY A 156 -28.36 -5.87 12.28
C GLY A 156 -27.08 -5.62 11.48
N SER A 157 -26.15 -4.79 11.97
CA SER A 157 -24.87 -4.57 11.34
C SER A 157 -23.95 -5.78 11.44
N LYS A 158 -22.94 -5.85 10.59
CA LYS A 158 -21.92 -6.91 10.55
C LYS A 158 -20.55 -6.29 10.70
N THR A 159 -19.79 -6.81 11.63
CA THR A 159 -18.36 -6.50 11.74
C THR A 159 -17.57 -7.31 10.72
N LYS A 160 -16.51 -6.72 10.18
CA LYS A 160 -15.80 -7.25 9.00
C LYS A 160 -14.32 -7.57 9.28
N ALA A 161 -13.78 -7.23 10.46
CA ALA A 161 -12.36 -7.35 10.73
C ALA A 161 -12.04 -7.70 12.20
N ALA A 162 -10.80 -8.11 12.44
CA ALA A 162 -10.31 -8.32 13.80
C ALA A 162 -10.20 -7.02 14.61
N LEU A 163 -9.80 -5.93 13.97
CA LEU A 163 -9.93 -4.55 14.45
C LEU A 163 -10.88 -3.81 13.50
N PHE A 164 -12.07 -3.51 13.99
CA PHE A 164 -13.13 -2.88 13.19
C PHE A 164 -13.57 -1.56 13.78
N SER A 165 -13.81 -0.56 12.93
CA SER A 165 -14.40 0.73 13.29
C SER A 165 -15.47 1.17 12.28
N GLU A 166 -16.57 1.74 12.78
CA GLU A 166 -17.55 2.43 11.96
C GLU A 166 -17.02 3.77 11.39
N GLU A 167 -16.07 4.39 12.09
CA GLU A 167 -15.51 5.69 11.77
C GLU A 167 -14.01 5.60 11.49
N GLN A 168 -13.41 6.73 11.08
CA GLN A 168 -11.99 6.85 10.74
C GLN A 168 -11.09 6.27 11.83
N MET A 169 -10.06 5.53 11.43
CA MET A 169 -8.97 5.13 12.32
C MET A 169 -7.64 5.75 11.87
N ILE A 170 -7.04 6.52 12.78
CA ILE A 170 -5.75 7.17 12.57
C ILE A 170 -4.71 6.53 13.48
N PHE A 171 -3.74 5.85 12.86
CA PHE A 171 -2.72 5.07 13.54
C PHE A 171 -1.44 5.87 13.74
N SER A 172 -0.86 5.76 14.96
CA SER A 172 0.38 6.41 15.35
C SER A 172 1.13 5.61 16.42
N GLY A 173 2.29 6.12 16.87
CA GLY A 173 3.19 5.45 17.81
C GLY A 173 4.23 4.59 17.09
N ASN A 174 5.26 4.10 17.81
CA ASN A 174 6.37 3.35 17.24
C ASN A 174 6.43 1.90 17.75
N GLY A 175 5.34 1.38 18.29
CA GLY A 175 5.19 -0.02 18.66
C GLY A 175 4.87 -0.92 17.47
N THR A 176 4.69 -2.22 17.75
CA THR A 176 4.29 -3.22 16.79
C THR A 176 2.86 -3.69 17.08
N LEU A 177 2.03 -3.76 16.05
CA LEU A 177 0.69 -4.32 16.10
C LEU A 177 0.56 -5.47 15.10
N SER A 178 0.40 -6.69 15.62
CA SER A 178 0.09 -7.87 14.81
C SER A 178 -1.41 -8.13 14.84
N VAL A 179 -2.05 -8.24 13.69
CA VAL A 179 -3.50 -8.48 13.58
C VAL A 179 -3.75 -9.69 12.72
N THR A 180 -4.58 -10.62 13.22
CA THR A 180 -5.01 -11.80 12.48
C THR A 180 -6.53 -11.80 12.32
N GLY A 181 -6.99 -11.60 11.08
CA GLY A 181 -8.38 -11.68 10.68
C GLY A 181 -8.74 -13.09 10.20
N ASN A 182 -9.34 -13.89 11.09
CA ASN A 182 -9.78 -15.25 10.76
C ASN A 182 -11.16 -15.30 10.10
N HIS A 183 -11.94 -14.23 10.24
CA HIS A 183 -13.28 -14.12 9.66
C HIS A 183 -13.25 -13.49 8.27
N SER A 184 -12.61 -12.34 8.15
CA SER A 184 -12.52 -11.55 6.92
C SER A 184 -11.23 -10.73 6.94
N HIS A 185 -11.30 -9.39 7.12
CA HIS A 185 -10.13 -8.52 7.05
C HIS A 185 -9.35 -8.48 8.38
N ALA A 186 -8.08 -8.08 8.33
CA ALA A 186 -7.33 -7.84 9.56
C ALA A 186 -7.76 -6.52 10.21
N ILE A 187 -7.70 -5.41 9.49
CA ILE A 187 -8.15 -4.08 9.94
C ILE A 187 -9.15 -3.53 8.94
N ALA A 188 -10.32 -3.08 9.41
CA ALA A 188 -11.29 -2.43 8.54
C ALA A 188 -11.94 -1.19 9.19
N SER A 189 -12.25 -0.22 8.34
CA SER A 189 -13.03 0.98 8.68
C SER A 189 -14.16 1.17 7.66
N ASP A 190 -15.34 1.53 8.13
CA ASP A 190 -16.44 1.96 7.25
C ASP A 190 -16.27 3.42 6.75
N ASP A 191 -15.17 4.07 7.12
CA ASP A 191 -14.73 5.37 6.62
C ASP A 191 -13.29 5.24 6.07
N TYR A 192 -12.25 5.90 6.64
CA TYR A 192 -10.88 5.76 6.16
C TYR A 192 -9.88 5.26 7.21
N LEU A 193 -8.75 4.77 6.72
CA LEU A 193 -7.58 4.37 7.49
C LEU A 193 -6.42 5.31 7.18
N ARG A 194 -5.73 5.80 8.22
CA ARG A 194 -4.53 6.62 8.07
C ARG A 194 -3.40 6.14 8.97
N PHE A 195 -2.19 6.01 8.43
CA PHE A 195 -1.02 5.49 9.13
C PHE A 195 0.09 6.55 9.14
N TRP A 196 0.36 7.13 10.32
CA TRP A 196 1.46 8.08 10.49
C TRP A 196 2.79 7.39 10.80
N SER A 197 2.77 6.32 11.58
CA SER A 197 3.95 5.59 12.05
C SER A 197 3.55 4.24 12.64
N GLY A 198 4.52 3.45 13.10
CA GLY A 198 4.30 2.13 13.70
C GLY A 198 4.68 0.98 12.77
N THR A 199 4.64 -0.23 13.31
CA THR A 199 4.86 -1.47 12.55
C THR A 199 3.61 -2.34 12.64
N TYR A 200 3.07 -2.70 11.49
CA TYR A 200 1.84 -3.47 11.35
C TYR A 200 2.13 -4.77 10.61
N VAL A 201 1.80 -5.91 11.24
CA VAL A 201 1.94 -7.24 10.66
C VAL A 201 0.56 -7.86 10.58
N LEU A 202 0.03 -7.97 9.37
CA LEU A 202 -1.36 -8.29 9.10
C LEU A 202 -1.47 -9.65 8.42
N GLY A 203 -2.31 -10.52 8.96
CA GLY A 203 -2.74 -11.75 8.30
C GLY A 203 -4.25 -11.78 8.20
N ALA A 204 -4.82 -12.08 7.04
CA ALA A 204 -6.25 -12.09 6.85
C ALA A 204 -6.69 -13.19 5.90
N VAL A 205 -7.89 -13.75 6.12
CA VAL A 205 -8.51 -14.67 5.15
C VAL A 205 -9.10 -13.94 3.96
N ASP A 206 -9.29 -12.63 4.07
CA ASP A 206 -9.74 -11.71 3.05
C ASP A 206 -8.69 -10.59 2.88
N ASP A 207 -9.02 -9.30 3.06
CA ASP A 207 -8.05 -8.22 2.85
C ASP A 207 -7.20 -7.93 4.09
N GLY A 208 -5.96 -7.54 3.88
CA GLY A 208 -5.10 -7.04 4.95
C GLY A 208 -5.66 -5.76 5.57
N LEU A 209 -5.90 -4.76 4.73
CA LEU A 209 -6.56 -3.49 5.07
C LEU A 209 -7.79 -3.27 4.20
N ARG A 210 -8.89 -2.88 4.83
CA ARG A 210 -10.13 -2.50 4.13
C ARG A 210 -10.63 -1.15 4.61
N ALA A 211 -10.88 -0.24 3.68
CA ALA A 211 -11.53 1.03 3.98
C ALA A 211 -12.63 1.34 2.96
N ASN A 212 -13.66 2.07 3.38
CA ASN A 212 -14.66 2.50 2.41
C ASN A 212 -14.16 3.72 1.62
N ASP A 213 -13.59 4.73 2.29
CA ASP A 213 -13.38 6.04 1.68
C ASP A 213 -11.92 6.36 1.34
N ALA A 214 -10.95 5.95 2.17
CA ALA A 214 -9.54 6.10 1.84
C ALA A 214 -8.61 5.20 2.66
N ILE A 215 -7.42 4.90 2.10
CA ILE A 215 -6.26 4.39 2.84
C ILE A 215 -5.10 5.37 2.59
N ILE A 216 -4.59 5.98 3.66
CA ILE A 216 -3.51 6.97 3.58
C ILE A 216 -2.32 6.46 4.39
N VAL A 217 -1.17 6.31 3.75
CA VAL A 217 0.08 5.92 4.39
C VAL A 217 1.04 7.10 4.34
N ASP A 218 1.24 7.76 5.47
CA ASP A 218 2.20 8.84 5.63
C ASP A 218 3.56 8.31 6.10
N GLY A 219 3.55 7.18 6.83
CA GLY A 219 4.76 6.59 7.38
C GLY A 219 4.50 5.22 8.02
N GLY A 220 5.52 4.70 8.72
CA GLY A 220 5.47 3.37 9.32
C GLY A 220 5.77 2.24 8.34
N SER A 221 5.56 1.00 8.80
CA SER A 221 5.79 -0.21 8.01
C SER A 221 4.58 -1.13 8.10
N ILE A 222 4.06 -1.53 6.96
CA ILE A 222 2.91 -2.44 6.83
C ILE A 222 3.38 -3.69 6.09
N GLU A 223 3.21 -4.85 6.72
CA GLU A 223 3.41 -6.16 6.10
C GLU A 223 2.09 -6.90 6.12
N ALA A 224 1.61 -7.37 4.97
CA ALA A 224 0.32 -8.05 4.86
C ALA A 224 0.43 -9.35 4.06
N GLU A 225 -0.14 -10.42 4.66
CA GLU A 225 -0.42 -11.71 4.03
C GLU A 225 -1.93 -11.82 3.90
N ALA A 226 -2.47 -11.63 2.70
CA ALA A 226 -3.91 -11.50 2.45
C ALA A 226 -4.45 -12.65 1.58
N GLY A 227 -5.59 -13.20 1.99
CA GLY A 227 -6.33 -14.19 1.21
C GLY A 227 -7.09 -13.60 0.02
N SER A 228 -7.25 -12.27 -0.04
CA SER A 228 -7.77 -11.48 -1.15
C SER A 228 -6.80 -10.34 -1.46
N ASP A 229 -7.18 -9.08 -1.17
CA ASP A 229 -6.37 -7.91 -1.49
C ASP A 229 -5.44 -7.52 -0.32
N GLY A 230 -4.23 -7.06 -0.62
CA GLY A 230 -3.34 -6.52 0.41
C GLY A 230 -3.95 -5.29 1.08
N MET A 231 -4.43 -4.35 0.25
CA MET A 231 -5.17 -3.15 0.64
C MET A 231 -6.31 -2.91 -0.34
N GLU A 232 -7.55 -2.78 0.14
CA GLU A 232 -8.69 -2.38 -0.68
C GLU A 232 -9.37 -1.14 -0.14
N CYS A 233 -9.54 -0.13 -1.01
CA CYS A 233 -10.42 1.01 -0.79
C CYS A 233 -11.67 0.86 -1.67
N GLU A 234 -12.86 0.79 -1.04
CA GLU A 234 -14.10 0.44 -1.76
C GLU A 234 -14.63 1.57 -2.63
N ARG A 235 -14.54 2.83 -2.17
CA ARG A 235 -15.22 3.96 -2.81
C ARG A 235 -14.32 5.14 -3.16
N GLY A 236 -13.11 5.18 -2.62
CA GLY A 236 -12.25 6.35 -2.73
C GLY A 236 -10.83 5.99 -3.17
N TYR A 237 -9.84 6.37 -2.40
CA TYR A 237 -8.47 6.37 -2.88
C TYR A 237 -7.47 5.68 -1.92
N VAL A 238 -6.34 5.28 -2.50
CA VAL A 238 -5.16 4.84 -1.74
C VAL A 238 -4.02 5.80 -2.05
N VAL A 239 -3.42 6.40 -1.00
CA VAL A 239 -2.35 7.37 -1.13
C VAL A 239 -1.17 6.99 -0.25
N PHE A 240 0.03 6.99 -0.85
CA PHE A 240 1.30 6.88 -0.15
C PHE A 240 2.03 8.21 -0.19
N ASN A 241 2.15 8.84 0.97
CA ASN A 241 2.98 10.03 1.16
C ASN A 241 4.38 9.68 1.67
N GLY A 242 4.58 8.44 2.14
CA GLY A 242 5.82 7.89 2.66
C GLY A 242 5.62 6.47 3.19
N GLY A 243 6.52 6.02 4.07
CA GLY A 243 6.43 4.71 4.73
C GLY A 243 6.80 3.52 3.84
N LYS A 244 6.54 2.34 4.35
CA LYS A 244 6.85 1.08 3.69
C LYS A 244 5.64 0.15 3.70
N ALA A 245 5.40 -0.55 2.58
CA ALA A 245 4.42 -1.63 2.47
C ALA A 245 5.04 -2.83 1.76
N GLU A 246 4.87 -4.04 2.34
CA GLU A 246 5.18 -5.33 1.73
C GLU A 246 3.90 -6.16 1.71
N LEU A 247 3.38 -6.42 0.53
CA LEU A 247 2.04 -7.00 0.36
C LEU A 247 2.13 -8.30 -0.44
N ASN A 248 1.73 -9.40 0.20
CA ASN A 248 1.51 -10.69 -0.44
C ASN A 248 -0.01 -10.93 -0.48
N ALA A 249 -0.58 -10.91 -1.66
CA ALA A 249 -2.02 -10.98 -1.87
C ALA A 249 -2.39 -12.11 -2.84
N THR A 250 -3.50 -12.79 -2.55
CA THR A 250 -4.01 -13.82 -3.46
C THR A 250 -4.77 -13.22 -4.64
N ASP A 251 -5.38 -12.04 -4.47
CA ASP A 251 -6.00 -11.22 -5.51
C ASP A 251 -5.06 -10.02 -5.82
N CYS A 252 -5.47 -8.79 -5.58
CA CYS A 252 -4.67 -7.61 -5.90
C CYS A 252 -3.78 -7.16 -4.72
N GLY A 253 -2.61 -6.60 -5.03
CA GLY A 253 -1.77 -5.99 -4.00
C GLY A 253 -2.43 -4.76 -3.38
N ILE A 254 -2.75 -3.77 -4.22
CA ILE A 254 -3.49 -2.56 -3.85
C ILE A 254 -4.63 -2.35 -4.85
N LYS A 255 -5.85 -2.14 -4.34
CA LYS A 255 -7.04 -2.02 -5.16
C LYS A 255 -7.92 -0.85 -4.73
N THR A 256 -8.42 -0.09 -5.72
CA THR A 256 -9.57 0.80 -5.53
C THR A 256 -10.73 0.29 -6.35
N SER A 257 -11.89 0.14 -5.70
CA SER A 257 -13.11 -0.36 -6.33
C SER A 257 -14.01 0.80 -6.74
N THR A 258 -15.02 0.53 -7.56
CA THR A 258 -15.91 1.58 -8.08
C THR A 258 -16.93 2.01 -7.04
N ALA A 259 -17.07 3.32 -6.87
CA ALA A 259 -18.32 3.88 -6.37
C ALA A 259 -18.90 4.86 -7.39
N GLU A 260 -20.21 4.87 -7.53
CA GLU A 260 -20.93 5.74 -8.45
C GLU A 260 -20.73 7.26 -8.21
N THR A 261 -20.10 7.65 -7.10
CA THR A 261 -20.02 9.04 -6.62
C THR A 261 -18.60 9.56 -6.37
N TYR A 262 -17.56 8.73 -6.44
CA TYR A 262 -16.18 9.12 -6.20
C TYR A 262 -15.29 8.71 -7.37
N ASP A 263 -14.26 9.51 -7.67
CA ASP A 263 -13.18 9.11 -8.57
C ASP A 263 -12.13 8.34 -7.77
N PRO A 264 -12.15 7.00 -7.79
CA PRO A 264 -11.17 6.21 -7.07
C PRO A 264 -9.81 6.30 -7.77
N TYR A 265 -8.74 6.52 -7.00
CA TYR A 265 -7.40 6.60 -7.57
C TYR A 265 -6.35 6.00 -6.63
N ILE A 266 -5.19 5.68 -7.20
CA ILE A 266 -3.98 5.35 -6.43
C ILE A 266 -2.94 6.43 -6.72
N ASP A 267 -2.33 7.01 -5.67
CA ASP A 267 -1.36 8.08 -5.78
C ASP A 267 -0.14 7.82 -4.88
N VAL A 268 1.05 7.83 -5.47
CA VAL A 268 2.30 7.59 -4.75
C VAL A 268 3.20 8.80 -4.89
N LEU A 269 3.32 9.57 -3.80
CA LEU A 269 4.23 10.71 -3.70
C LEU A 269 5.61 10.27 -3.23
N ASN A 270 5.64 9.31 -2.33
CA ASN A 270 6.84 8.67 -1.81
C ASN A 270 6.45 7.33 -1.16
N GLY A 271 7.42 6.56 -0.70
CA GLY A 271 7.22 5.26 -0.07
C GLY A 271 7.96 4.14 -0.78
N MET A 272 8.15 3.05 -0.06
CA MET A 272 8.66 1.79 -0.61
C MET A 272 7.54 0.77 -0.62
N ILE A 273 7.14 0.31 -1.78
CA ILE A 273 5.99 -0.57 -1.96
C ILE A 273 6.44 -1.81 -2.71
N GLY A 274 6.47 -2.95 -2.01
CA GLY A 274 6.71 -4.27 -2.54
C GLY A 274 5.40 -5.05 -2.64
N ILE A 275 5.13 -5.66 -3.79
CA ILE A 275 3.88 -6.39 -4.04
C ILE A 275 4.18 -7.70 -4.75
N THR A 276 3.60 -8.79 -4.22
CA THR A 276 3.40 -10.05 -4.91
C THR A 276 1.91 -10.34 -4.95
N ALA A 277 1.32 -10.41 -6.14
CA ALA A 277 -0.13 -10.51 -6.32
C ALA A 277 -0.53 -11.69 -7.23
N GLY A 278 -1.62 -12.35 -6.87
CA GLY A 278 -2.21 -13.44 -7.67
C GLY A 278 -3.08 -12.94 -8.83
N ASP A 279 -3.53 -11.67 -8.81
CA ASP A 279 -4.21 -10.98 -9.92
C ASP A 279 -3.37 -9.74 -10.32
N ASP A 280 -3.84 -8.52 -10.05
CA ASP A 280 -3.14 -7.30 -10.44
C ASP A 280 -2.27 -6.77 -9.27
N GLY A 281 -1.09 -6.21 -9.57
CA GLY A 281 -0.24 -5.63 -8.52
C GLY A 281 -0.90 -4.38 -7.92
N LEU A 282 -1.10 -3.35 -8.74
CA LEU A 282 -1.93 -2.18 -8.43
C LEU A 282 -3.10 -2.15 -9.38
N LYS A 283 -4.32 -1.92 -8.87
CA LYS A 283 -5.56 -1.85 -9.64
C LYS A 283 -6.39 -0.65 -9.24
N SER A 284 -6.63 0.27 -10.17
CA SER A 284 -7.52 1.42 -9.95
C SER A 284 -8.67 1.43 -10.96
N GLN A 285 -9.86 1.78 -10.48
CA GLN A 285 -11.02 2.01 -11.34
C GLN A 285 -11.02 3.42 -11.98
N SER A 286 -10.03 4.25 -11.69
CA SER A 286 -9.72 5.51 -12.37
C SER A 286 -8.20 5.62 -12.58
N ASP A 287 -7.56 6.65 -12.09
CA ASP A 287 -6.15 6.94 -12.36
C ASP A 287 -5.18 6.26 -11.38
N ILE A 288 -3.95 6.02 -11.86
CA ILE A 288 -2.79 5.71 -11.02
C ILE A 288 -1.71 6.75 -11.31
N ARG A 289 -1.24 7.43 -10.26
CA ARG A 289 -0.26 8.50 -10.33
C ARG A 289 0.98 8.12 -9.51
N VAL A 290 2.15 8.09 -10.14
CA VAL A 290 3.44 7.91 -9.46
C VAL A 290 4.23 9.20 -9.60
N ARG A 291 4.40 9.88 -8.48
CA ARG A 291 5.06 11.18 -8.35
C ARG A 291 6.39 11.10 -7.60
N GLY A 292 6.74 9.90 -7.13
CA GLY A 292 7.96 9.60 -6.38
C GLY A 292 7.93 8.18 -5.80
N GLY A 293 8.87 7.90 -4.89
CA GLY A 293 8.95 6.60 -4.21
C GLY A 293 9.51 5.47 -5.05
N CYS A 294 9.34 4.25 -4.54
CA CYS A 294 9.79 3.01 -5.18
C CYS A 294 8.68 1.98 -5.14
N ILE A 295 8.22 1.54 -6.29
CA ILE A 295 7.21 0.49 -6.45
C ILE A 295 7.84 -0.71 -7.12
N GLN A 296 7.67 -1.89 -6.52
CA GLN A 296 8.00 -3.18 -7.11
C GLN A 296 6.75 -4.05 -7.08
N ALA A 297 6.15 -4.29 -8.23
CA ALA A 297 4.95 -5.10 -8.37
C ALA A 297 5.22 -6.31 -9.26
N GLU A 298 5.16 -7.50 -8.68
CA GLU A 298 5.15 -8.77 -9.41
C GLU A 298 3.75 -9.37 -9.31
N ALA A 299 3.11 -9.60 -10.45
CA ALA A 299 1.72 -9.99 -10.55
C ALA A 299 1.49 -11.15 -11.52
N ALA A 300 0.46 -11.95 -11.24
CA ALA A 300 0.09 -13.04 -12.13
C ALA A 300 -0.72 -12.54 -13.34
N ASN A 301 -1.47 -11.43 -13.21
CA ASN A 301 -2.23 -10.80 -14.29
C ASN A 301 -1.53 -9.50 -14.74
N ASN A 302 -1.96 -8.31 -14.35
CA ASN A 302 -1.25 -7.09 -14.71
C ASN A 302 -0.35 -6.59 -13.58
N GLY A 303 0.82 -6.04 -13.92
CA GLY A 303 1.66 -5.39 -12.92
C GLY A 303 0.97 -4.17 -12.32
N ILE A 304 0.50 -3.26 -13.18
CA ILE A 304 -0.24 -2.04 -12.81
C ILE A 304 -1.40 -1.86 -13.79
N LYS A 305 -2.63 -1.73 -13.28
CA LYS A 305 -3.85 -1.60 -14.07
C LYS A 305 -4.69 -0.40 -13.66
N ALA A 306 -5.09 0.42 -14.64
CA ALA A 306 -5.97 1.56 -14.45
C ALA A 306 -7.10 1.59 -15.49
N ALA A 307 -8.34 1.79 -15.06
CA ALA A 307 -9.42 2.09 -15.98
C ALA A 307 -9.32 3.52 -16.54
N GLY A 308 -8.64 4.42 -15.82
CA GLY A 308 -8.24 5.73 -16.28
C GLY A 308 -6.82 5.74 -16.83
N THR A 309 -6.04 6.74 -16.44
CA THR A 309 -4.66 6.94 -16.87
C THR A 309 -3.65 6.36 -15.89
N ILE A 310 -2.48 5.93 -16.39
CA ILE A 310 -1.29 5.70 -15.59
C ILE A 310 -0.28 6.80 -15.91
N SER A 311 0.15 7.53 -14.89
CA SER A 311 1.16 8.59 -15.04
C SER A 311 2.35 8.35 -14.11
N VAL A 312 3.57 8.40 -14.68
CA VAL A 312 4.83 8.35 -13.94
C VAL A 312 5.58 9.65 -14.20
N SER A 313 5.75 10.46 -13.16
CA SER A 313 6.44 11.75 -13.27
C SER A 313 7.75 11.79 -12.50
N ASP A 314 7.95 10.90 -11.53
CA ASP A 314 9.19 10.72 -10.77
C ASP A 314 9.18 9.35 -10.08
N GLY A 315 10.27 8.99 -9.37
CA GLY A 315 10.40 7.73 -8.64
C GLY A 315 10.89 6.56 -9.50
N TYR A 316 10.81 5.38 -8.92
CA TYR A 316 11.17 4.11 -9.54
C TYR A 316 9.96 3.17 -9.54
N VAL A 317 9.60 2.67 -10.71
CA VAL A 317 8.50 1.70 -10.87
C VAL A 317 9.03 0.48 -11.60
N PHE A 318 9.00 -0.66 -10.92
CA PHE A 318 9.19 -1.97 -11.51
C PHE A 318 7.84 -2.69 -11.53
N ALA A 319 7.35 -3.01 -12.70
CA ALA A 319 6.11 -3.74 -12.89
C ALA A 319 6.38 -5.00 -13.73
N LYS A 320 6.06 -6.16 -13.19
CA LYS A 320 6.24 -7.45 -13.86
C LYS A 320 4.93 -8.21 -13.86
N SER A 321 4.57 -8.70 -15.06
CA SER A 321 3.42 -9.54 -15.28
C SER A 321 3.84 -10.90 -15.83
N SER A 322 3.22 -11.97 -15.34
CA SER A 322 3.41 -13.31 -15.88
C SER A 322 2.27 -13.74 -16.82
N GLY A 323 1.10 -13.16 -16.72
CA GLY A 323 -0.11 -13.57 -17.45
C GLY A 323 -0.67 -12.58 -18.45
N ASN A 324 -0.41 -11.27 -18.27
CA ASN A 324 -0.95 -10.22 -19.14
C ASN A 324 0.07 -9.07 -19.29
N ASP A 325 -0.33 -7.82 -19.07
CA ASP A 325 0.47 -6.63 -19.34
C ASP A 325 1.23 -6.14 -18.08
N ALA A 326 2.41 -5.56 -18.24
CA ALA A 326 3.08 -4.95 -17.10
C ALA A 326 2.39 -3.64 -16.69
N PHE A 327 2.03 -2.79 -17.65
CA PHE A 327 1.18 -1.62 -17.47
C PHE A 327 -0.01 -1.73 -18.41
N ASP A 328 -1.24 -1.65 -17.87
CA ASP A 328 -2.50 -1.70 -18.61
C ASP A 328 -3.38 -0.50 -18.25
N ALA A 329 -3.68 0.39 -19.20
CA ALA A 329 -4.48 1.58 -18.96
C ALA A 329 -5.48 1.86 -20.08
N ASP A 330 -6.75 1.98 -19.74
CA ASP A 330 -7.79 2.32 -20.70
C ASP A 330 -7.73 3.80 -21.13
N GLY A 331 -7.34 4.70 -20.21
CA GLY A 331 -7.21 6.14 -20.44
C GLY A 331 -5.85 6.60 -20.98
N GLY A 332 -4.89 5.67 -21.13
CA GLY A 332 -3.55 5.96 -21.65
C GLY A 332 -2.45 5.97 -20.60
N ILE A 333 -1.19 5.92 -21.08
CA ILE A 333 0.00 5.89 -20.23
C ILE A 333 0.89 7.08 -20.56
N ALA A 334 1.35 7.81 -19.54
CA ALA A 334 2.27 8.93 -19.69
C ALA A 334 3.48 8.80 -18.74
N VAL A 335 4.68 8.77 -19.31
CA VAL A 335 5.93 8.82 -18.54
C VAL A 335 6.62 10.15 -18.84
N SER A 336 6.77 11.00 -17.81
CA SER A 336 7.36 12.32 -17.92
C SER A 336 8.63 12.51 -17.09
N GLY A 337 8.95 11.53 -16.23
CA GLY A 337 10.13 11.51 -15.37
C GLY A 337 10.27 10.17 -14.65
N GLY A 338 11.27 10.07 -13.78
CA GLY A 338 11.55 8.84 -13.03
C GLY A 338 12.08 7.68 -13.89
N THR A 339 11.93 6.47 -13.38
CA THR A 339 12.33 5.24 -14.07
C THR A 339 11.18 4.25 -14.07
N ALA A 340 10.78 3.77 -15.24
CA ALA A 340 9.78 2.72 -15.41
C ALA A 340 10.41 1.48 -16.04
N VAL A 341 10.42 0.38 -15.29
CA VAL A 341 10.82 -0.95 -15.78
C VAL A 341 9.57 -1.79 -15.91
N ALA A 342 9.28 -2.27 -17.12
CA ALA A 342 8.06 -2.98 -17.45
C ALA A 342 8.36 -4.32 -18.12
N LEU A 343 7.96 -5.42 -17.49
CA LEU A 343 8.25 -6.77 -17.98
C LEU A 343 6.95 -7.59 -18.09
N ALA A 344 6.62 -8.04 -19.30
CA ALA A 344 5.46 -8.91 -19.56
C ALA A 344 5.91 -10.19 -20.23
N SER A 345 5.78 -11.33 -19.56
CA SER A 345 6.31 -12.62 -20.03
C SER A 345 5.27 -13.47 -20.78
N SER A 346 3.98 -13.12 -20.73
CA SER A 346 2.94 -13.84 -21.47
C SER A 346 3.12 -13.71 -23.00
N SER A 347 2.56 -14.64 -23.77
CA SER A 347 2.68 -14.64 -25.24
C SER A 347 2.05 -13.40 -25.90
N ASP A 348 1.01 -12.87 -25.26
CA ASP A 348 0.19 -11.78 -25.80
C ASP A 348 0.35 -10.49 -24.99
N GLY A 349 1.14 -10.52 -23.88
CA GLY A 349 1.36 -9.40 -22.98
C GLY A 349 2.25 -8.33 -23.58
N ALA A 350 1.87 -7.07 -23.33
CA ALA A 350 2.64 -5.87 -23.61
C ALA A 350 3.30 -5.33 -22.33
N ALA A 351 4.44 -4.67 -22.48
CA ALA A 351 5.02 -3.92 -21.39
C ALA A 351 4.17 -2.69 -21.07
N PHE A 352 3.68 -2.01 -22.13
CA PHE A 352 2.79 -0.85 -22.00
C PHE A 352 1.58 -1.01 -22.93
N ASN A 353 0.45 -1.40 -22.37
CA ASN A 353 -0.83 -1.46 -23.05
C ASN A 353 -1.66 -0.21 -22.70
N ALA A 354 -1.76 0.73 -23.64
CA ALA A 354 -2.40 2.03 -23.42
C ALA A 354 -3.70 2.21 -24.25
N ASN A 355 -4.22 1.14 -24.82
CA ASN A 355 -5.40 1.15 -25.68
C ASN A 355 -5.38 2.28 -26.74
N ALA A 356 -6.55 2.81 -27.10
CA ALA A 356 -6.68 3.85 -28.11
C ALA A 356 -6.21 5.24 -27.66
N ALA A 357 -6.05 5.46 -26.34
CA ALA A 357 -5.58 6.73 -25.79
C ALA A 357 -4.07 6.95 -25.97
N GLY A 358 -3.33 5.86 -26.13
CA GLY A 358 -1.91 5.86 -26.49
C GLY A 358 -0.95 5.96 -25.32
N PHE A 359 0.30 5.59 -25.62
CA PHE A 359 1.43 5.65 -24.69
C PHE A 359 2.36 6.79 -25.12
N SER A 360 2.72 7.67 -24.18
CA SER A 360 3.57 8.83 -24.46
C SER A 360 4.75 8.92 -23.48
N VAL A 361 5.89 9.38 -23.99
CA VAL A 361 7.11 9.59 -23.22
C VAL A 361 7.60 11.01 -23.41
N ALA A 362 7.69 11.78 -22.32
CA ALA A 362 8.18 13.14 -22.34
C ALA A 362 9.51 13.34 -21.59
N GLY A 363 9.88 12.36 -20.76
CA GLY A 363 11.12 12.36 -19.96
C GLY A 363 11.26 11.06 -19.19
N GLY A 364 12.31 10.96 -18.36
CA GLY A 364 12.60 9.80 -17.54
C GLY A 364 13.32 8.68 -18.32
N MET A 365 13.37 7.51 -17.71
CA MET A 365 13.99 6.32 -18.29
C MET A 365 12.98 5.19 -18.36
N ILE A 366 12.92 4.52 -19.51
CA ILE A 366 12.09 3.35 -19.73
C ILE A 366 12.98 2.20 -20.18
N ALA A 367 12.77 1.05 -19.56
CA ALA A 367 13.35 -0.20 -19.98
C ALA A 367 12.27 -1.29 -19.94
N ALA A 368 11.90 -1.81 -21.09
CA ALA A 368 10.76 -2.72 -21.19
C ALA A 368 11.06 -3.96 -22.00
N GLY A 369 10.45 -5.07 -21.60
CA GLY A 369 10.51 -6.34 -22.29
C GLY A 369 9.14 -7.01 -22.34
N ALA A 370 8.68 -7.34 -23.57
CA ALA A 370 7.41 -8.03 -23.79
C ALA A 370 7.43 -8.88 -25.05
N ASN A 371 6.40 -9.68 -25.28
CA ASN A 371 6.25 -10.42 -26.54
C ASN A 371 5.47 -9.63 -27.57
N THR A 372 4.56 -8.78 -27.13
CA THR A 372 3.90 -7.78 -27.96
C THR A 372 4.23 -6.39 -27.41
N GLU A 373 4.69 -5.47 -28.23
CA GLU A 373 5.01 -4.12 -27.82
C GLU A 373 4.90 -3.18 -29.00
N THR A 374 4.45 -1.95 -28.73
CA THR A 374 4.38 -0.87 -29.72
C THR A 374 5.24 0.30 -29.27
N ALA A 375 5.75 1.06 -30.24
CA ALA A 375 6.46 2.30 -29.92
C ALA A 375 5.50 3.29 -29.26
N PRO A 376 6.02 4.17 -28.37
CA PRO A 376 5.27 5.33 -27.90
C PRO A 376 4.74 6.17 -29.06
N ALA A 377 3.68 6.94 -28.80
CA ALA A 377 3.04 7.80 -29.81
C ALA A 377 4.07 8.78 -30.44
N ASP A 378 3.91 9.10 -31.71
CA ASP A 378 4.76 10.05 -32.47
C ASP A 378 4.81 11.44 -31.83
N SER A 379 3.83 11.77 -30.98
CA SER A 379 3.77 13.02 -30.21
C SER A 379 4.68 13.03 -28.98
N SER A 380 5.35 11.90 -28.67
CA SER A 380 6.29 11.81 -27.54
C SER A 380 7.43 12.79 -27.71
N ALA A 381 7.78 13.52 -26.65
CA ALA A 381 8.86 14.51 -26.70
C ALA A 381 10.25 13.87 -26.57
N GLN A 382 10.32 12.65 -26.02
CA GLN A 382 11.57 11.90 -25.86
C GLN A 382 11.64 10.74 -26.86
N CYS A 383 12.84 10.50 -27.41
CA CYS A 383 13.09 9.42 -28.34
C CYS A 383 13.02 8.06 -27.65
N SER A 384 12.58 7.06 -28.39
CA SER A 384 12.55 5.68 -27.96
C SER A 384 13.12 4.75 -29.05
N LEU A 385 13.63 3.61 -28.61
CA LEU A 385 14.12 2.54 -29.47
C LEU A 385 13.27 1.30 -29.20
N LEU A 386 12.54 0.85 -30.23
CA LEU A 386 11.85 -0.45 -30.20
C LEU A 386 12.68 -1.45 -31.01
N TYR A 387 13.05 -2.56 -30.38
CA TYR A 387 13.95 -3.56 -30.92
C TYR A 387 13.28 -4.95 -30.93
N ASP A 388 13.33 -5.62 -32.09
CA ASP A 388 12.91 -7.03 -32.20
C ASP A 388 14.04 -7.93 -31.67
N ASN A 389 13.81 -8.51 -30.51
CA ASN A 389 14.83 -9.29 -29.80
C ASN A 389 14.82 -10.75 -30.25
N THR A 390 15.91 -11.19 -30.90
CA THR A 390 16.14 -12.58 -31.27
C THR A 390 17.08 -13.33 -30.31
N ASN A 391 17.70 -12.62 -29.38
CA ASN A 391 18.65 -13.15 -28.41
C ASN A 391 17.98 -13.35 -27.05
N ARG A 392 18.46 -14.33 -26.30
CA ARG A 392 17.89 -14.76 -25.03
C ARG A 392 18.82 -14.46 -23.87
N ASN A 393 18.27 -13.90 -22.78
CA ASN A 393 18.98 -13.67 -21.50
C ASN A 393 20.30 -12.92 -21.68
N ALA A 394 20.27 -11.81 -22.39
CA ALA A 394 21.45 -11.01 -22.64
C ALA A 394 21.46 -9.74 -21.77
N LEU A 395 22.66 -9.30 -21.45
CA LEU A 395 22.93 -7.95 -21.00
C LEU A 395 22.87 -7.05 -22.25
N PHE A 396 21.96 -6.09 -22.25
CA PHE A 396 21.86 -5.06 -23.30
C PHE A 396 22.55 -3.81 -22.82
N ARG A 397 23.45 -3.32 -23.65
CA ARG A 397 24.12 -2.06 -23.47
C ARG A 397 23.94 -1.22 -24.71
N ILE A 398 23.29 -0.08 -24.56
CA ILE A 398 23.10 0.89 -25.65
C ILE A 398 24.20 1.94 -25.55
N GLU A 399 25.01 2.05 -26.59
CA GLU A 399 26.07 3.05 -26.70
C GLU A 399 25.80 3.97 -27.89
N ASN A 400 26.15 5.26 -27.74
CA ASN A 400 26.13 6.21 -28.84
C ASN A 400 27.33 6.02 -29.78
N GLU A 401 27.42 6.80 -30.85
CA GLU A 401 28.52 6.72 -31.86
C GLU A 401 29.91 6.96 -31.26
N ASN A 402 30.00 7.62 -30.10
CA ASN A 402 31.25 7.85 -29.40
C ASN A 402 31.65 6.69 -28.45
N GLY A 403 30.80 5.66 -28.33
CA GLY A 403 30.98 4.56 -27.38
C GLY A 403 30.61 4.93 -25.95
N GLU A 404 29.86 6.03 -25.76
CA GLU A 404 29.35 6.42 -24.46
C GLU A 404 28.06 5.64 -24.15
N GLU A 405 27.97 5.11 -22.95
CA GLU A 405 26.82 4.35 -22.48
C GLU A 405 25.60 5.26 -22.31
N VAL A 406 24.48 4.86 -22.91
CA VAL A 406 23.17 5.50 -22.76
C VAL A 406 22.32 4.72 -21.75
N LEU A 407 22.36 3.39 -21.81
CA LEU A 407 21.61 2.50 -20.94
C LEU A 407 22.26 1.12 -20.93
N THR A 408 22.31 0.50 -19.75
CA THR A 408 22.64 -0.93 -19.61
C THR A 408 21.53 -1.62 -18.83
N MET A 409 21.07 -2.75 -19.33
CA MET A 409 20.00 -3.53 -18.72
C MET A 409 20.22 -5.04 -18.94
N ARG A 410 19.88 -5.81 -17.91
CA ARG A 410 19.81 -7.28 -17.99
C ARG A 410 18.35 -7.71 -17.83
N TYR A 411 17.92 -8.65 -18.64
CA TYR A 411 16.60 -9.26 -18.56
C TYR A 411 16.67 -10.64 -17.91
N ASP A 412 15.69 -10.97 -17.08
CA ASP A 412 15.56 -12.26 -16.38
C ASP A 412 14.90 -13.34 -17.22
N ALA A 413 14.26 -12.96 -18.32
CA ALA A 413 13.55 -13.85 -19.23
C ALA A 413 13.80 -13.49 -20.70
N THR A 414 13.21 -14.26 -21.60
CA THR A 414 13.25 -13.99 -23.04
C THR A 414 12.02 -13.19 -23.43
N TYR A 415 12.25 -12.02 -24.00
CA TYR A 415 11.20 -11.17 -24.55
C TYR A 415 11.37 -11.05 -26.08
N GLY A 416 10.27 -11.06 -26.82
CA GLY A 416 10.30 -10.93 -28.27
C GLY A 416 10.61 -9.51 -28.72
N LYS A 417 10.27 -8.53 -27.90
CA LYS A 417 10.50 -7.10 -28.15
C LYS A 417 11.07 -6.42 -26.92
N LEU A 418 11.93 -5.45 -27.14
CA LEU A 418 12.51 -4.59 -26.12
C LEU A 418 12.23 -3.12 -26.48
N LEU A 419 11.77 -2.34 -25.52
CA LEU A 419 11.55 -0.91 -25.67
C LEU A 419 12.42 -0.15 -24.69
N PHE A 420 13.17 0.81 -25.20
CA PHE A 420 14.03 1.68 -24.41
C PHE A 420 13.70 3.14 -24.70
N SER A 421 13.71 3.96 -23.67
CA SER A 421 13.67 5.42 -23.80
C SER A 421 14.51 6.06 -22.69
N ALA A 422 15.38 6.98 -23.06
CA ALA A 422 16.25 7.67 -22.13
C ALA A 422 16.58 9.07 -22.67
N PRO A 423 16.92 10.06 -21.80
CA PRO A 423 17.28 11.40 -22.22
C PRO A 423 18.48 11.50 -23.18
N GLY A 424 19.35 10.46 -23.18
CA GLY A 424 20.51 10.38 -24.07
C GLY A 424 20.20 9.86 -25.49
N LEU A 425 18.96 9.46 -25.79
CA LEU A 425 18.57 9.03 -27.12
C LEU A 425 18.16 10.25 -27.97
N VAL A 426 18.79 10.39 -29.14
CA VAL A 426 18.57 11.51 -30.08
C VAL A 426 18.09 10.96 -31.43
N SER A 427 17.05 11.56 -31.98
CA SER A 427 16.47 11.14 -33.26
C SER A 427 17.46 11.33 -34.40
N GLY A 428 17.61 10.29 -35.21
CA GLY A 428 18.49 10.30 -36.39
C GLY A 428 19.95 9.94 -36.10
N GLU A 429 20.33 9.71 -34.88
CA GLU A 429 21.63 9.17 -34.51
C GLU A 429 21.64 7.64 -34.56
N SER A 430 22.85 7.08 -34.67
CA SER A 430 23.08 5.63 -34.67
C SER A 430 23.53 5.18 -33.29
N TYR A 431 23.03 4.02 -32.87
CA TYR A 431 23.37 3.40 -31.60
C TYR A 431 23.83 1.96 -31.85
N SER A 432 24.78 1.48 -31.04
CA SER A 432 25.15 0.07 -30.99
C SER A 432 24.48 -0.61 -29.79
N LEU A 433 24.12 -1.87 -29.99
CA LEU A 433 23.50 -2.76 -29.01
C LEU A 433 24.41 -3.93 -28.73
#